data_4dec05c93fe581d2a15efcb49ab464c0
#
_entry.id   4dec05c93fe581d2a15efcb49ab464c0
#
_cell.length_a   1.000
_cell.length_b   1.000
_cell.length_c   1.000
_cell.angle_alpha   90.00
_cell.angle_beta   90.00
_cell.angle_gamma   90.00
#
_symmetry.space_group_name_H-M   'P 1'
#
loop_
_entity.id
_entity.type
_entity.pdbx_description
1 polymer ?
#
loop_
_entity_poly.entity_id
_entity_poly.type
_entity_poly.pdbx_seq_one_letter_code
_entity_poly.pdbx_strand_id
1 'polypeptide(L)'
;TKVLDLGCGYGSTARYLASEYGCHVTATNISQKELDLAAERTSQAGLENLLNFEYGDFHQLKYADGSFDIIWSQEAFLHGADKALILSECLRVLEPGGTLVFTDILVRAGTPQADRDRIYDRVKSPDMWDLPDYQQALTKLGFKVGRLEDWSEHVARSYGWVRDQVLQNRTELLKLVDETTVDGTVDALGFWVEAANAGKIGWAMFVAQKPSV
;
A
#
# COMPACT_ATOMS: atom_id res chain seq x y z
N THR A 1 -21.28 2.24 5.07
CA THR A 1 -20.24 2.36 4.02
C THR A 1 -19.50 1.06 3.90
N LYS A 2 -19.43 0.52 2.67
CA LYS A 2 -18.71 -0.70 2.33
C LYS A 2 -17.33 -0.32 1.79
N VAL A 3 -16.29 -0.71 2.50
CA VAL A 3 -14.90 -0.44 2.13
C VAL A 3 -14.21 -1.74 1.71
N LEU A 4 -13.46 -1.70 0.61
CA LEU A 4 -12.52 -2.75 0.23
C LEU A 4 -11.11 -2.25 0.52
N ASP A 5 -10.39 -2.91 1.42
CA ASP A 5 -8.99 -2.63 1.76
C ASP A 5 -8.08 -3.61 0.99
N LEU A 6 -7.35 -3.11 -0.01
CA LEU A 6 -6.49 -3.90 -0.89
C LEU A 6 -5.05 -3.90 -0.39
N GLY A 7 -4.53 -5.08 -0.06
CA GLY A 7 -3.21 -5.23 0.53
C GLY A 7 -3.19 -4.82 2.00
N CYS A 8 -4.15 -5.27 2.78
CA CYS A 8 -4.42 -4.81 4.15
C CYS A 8 -3.30 -5.13 5.17
N GLY A 9 -2.29 -5.92 4.82
CA GLY A 9 -1.26 -6.38 5.75
C GLY A 9 -1.87 -7.01 7.00
N TYR A 10 -1.50 -6.50 8.17
CA TYR A 10 -2.03 -6.95 9.47
C TYR A 10 -3.38 -6.33 9.86
N GLY A 11 -4.08 -5.68 8.94
CA GLY A 11 -5.42 -5.13 9.12
C GLY A 11 -5.51 -3.90 10.03
N SER A 12 -4.44 -3.17 10.24
CA SER A 12 -4.44 -2.02 11.17
C SER A 12 -5.35 -0.90 10.69
N THR A 13 -5.29 -0.56 9.40
CA THR A 13 -6.15 0.46 8.80
C THR A 13 -7.60 0.00 8.74
N ALA A 14 -7.85 -1.27 8.36
CA ALA A 14 -9.19 -1.85 8.35
C ALA A 14 -9.84 -1.72 9.74
N ARG A 15 -9.12 -2.08 10.83
CA ARG A 15 -9.63 -1.92 12.20
C ARG A 15 -9.88 -0.46 12.57
N TYR A 16 -8.99 0.45 12.17
CA TYR A 16 -9.16 1.88 12.40
C TYR A 16 -10.43 2.41 11.71
N LEU A 17 -10.64 2.08 10.43
CA LEU A 17 -11.83 2.50 9.69
C LEU A 17 -13.12 1.93 10.30
N ALA A 18 -13.10 0.69 10.75
CA ALA A 18 -14.25 0.07 11.41
C ALA A 18 -14.55 0.69 12.78
N SER A 19 -13.53 0.92 13.62
CA SER A 19 -13.72 1.45 14.98
C SER A 19 -14.12 2.90 15.00
N GLU A 20 -13.48 3.74 14.17
CA GLU A 20 -13.70 5.19 14.20
C GLU A 20 -14.91 5.63 13.37
N TYR A 21 -15.19 4.93 12.27
CA TYR A 21 -16.22 5.36 11.31
C TYR A 21 -17.38 4.37 11.16
N GLY A 22 -17.33 3.21 11.81
CA GLY A 22 -18.37 2.18 11.68
C GLY A 22 -18.48 1.59 10.28
N CYS A 23 -17.39 1.60 9.51
CA CYS A 23 -17.36 1.03 8.16
C CYS A 23 -17.42 -0.49 8.21
N HIS A 24 -18.14 -1.10 7.26
CA HIS A 24 -17.98 -2.52 6.94
C HIS A 24 -16.81 -2.69 5.99
N VAL A 25 -15.73 -3.31 6.44
CA VAL A 25 -14.50 -3.45 5.67
C VAL A 25 -14.28 -4.90 5.26
N THR A 26 -14.18 -5.13 3.95
CA THR A 26 -13.59 -6.36 3.41
C THR A 26 -12.12 -6.07 3.14
N ALA A 27 -11.23 -6.78 3.82
CA ALA A 27 -9.79 -6.58 3.76
C ALA A 27 -9.11 -7.77 3.08
N THR A 28 -8.34 -7.51 2.02
CA THR A 28 -7.71 -8.57 1.23
C THR A 28 -6.19 -8.51 1.27
N ASN A 29 -5.58 -9.68 1.22
CA ASN A 29 -4.12 -9.85 1.11
C ASN A 29 -3.81 -11.18 0.41
N ILE A 30 -2.61 -11.30 -0.17
CA ILE A 30 -2.07 -12.55 -0.72
C ILE A 30 -1.30 -13.38 0.31
N SER A 31 -1.08 -12.86 1.50
CA SER A 31 -0.41 -13.55 2.60
C SER A 31 -1.42 -14.10 3.59
N GLN A 32 -1.70 -15.40 3.54
CA GLN A 32 -2.60 -16.06 4.49
C GLN A 32 -2.15 -15.87 5.94
N LYS A 33 -0.83 -15.92 6.20
CA LYS A 33 -0.27 -15.70 7.54
C LYS A 33 -0.61 -14.30 8.09
N GLU A 34 -0.56 -13.28 7.24
CA GLU A 34 -0.93 -11.92 7.66
C GLU A 34 -2.42 -11.79 7.91
N LEU A 35 -3.24 -12.42 7.07
CA LEU A 35 -4.70 -12.46 7.24
C LEU A 35 -5.09 -13.16 8.55
N ASP A 36 -4.44 -14.26 8.90
CA ASP A 36 -4.71 -14.99 10.15
C ASP A 36 -4.40 -14.11 11.38
N LEU A 37 -3.25 -13.41 11.35
CA LEU A 37 -2.88 -12.45 12.40
C LEU A 37 -3.81 -11.23 12.45
N ALA A 38 -4.26 -10.75 11.29
CA ALA A 38 -5.21 -9.65 11.20
C ALA A 38 -6.56 -10.04 11.80
N ALA A 39 -7.05 -11.25 11.51
CA ALA A 39 -8.29 -11.78 12.06
C ALA A 39 -8.20 -11.97 13.59
N GLU A 40 -7.10 -12.54 14.10
CA GLU A 40 -6.86 -12.69 15.54
C GLU A 40 -6.90 -11.33 16.25
N ARG A 41 -6.17 -10.33 15.76
CA ARG A 41 -6.15 -8.99 16.34
C ARG A 41 -7.50 -8.29 16.26
N THR A 42 -8.28 -8.59 15.24
CA THR A 42 -9.64 -8.05 15.07
C THR A 42 -10.60 -8.65 16.09
N SER A 43 -10.51 -9.94 16.35
CA SER A 43 -11.27 -10.63 17.42
C SER A 43 -10.91 -10.06 18.79
N GLN A 44 -9.62 -9.88 19.08
CA GLN A 44 -9.17 -9.23 20.34
C GLN A 44 -9.73 -7.81 20.51
N ALA A 45 -10.01 -7.11 19.41
CA ALA A 45 -10.60 -5.77 19.41
C ALA A 45 -12.15 -5.77 19.41
N GLY A 46 -12.81 -6.92 19.29
CA GLY A 46 -14.27 -7.03 19.24
C GLY A 46 -14.92 -6.43 17.99
N LEU A 47 -14.20 -6.48 16.84
CA LEU A 47 -14.63 -5.84 15.59
C LEU A 47 -15.04 -6.82 14.49
N GLU A 48 -15.22 -8.12 14.82
CA GLU A 48 -15.51 -9.19 13.86
C GLU A 48 -16.80 -8.96 13.05
N ASN A 49 -17.74 -8.23 13.62
CA ASN A 49 -19.00 -7.92 12.92
C ASN A 49 -18.86 -6.86 11.82
N LEU A 50 -17.76 -6.12 11.81
CA LEU A 50 -17.49 -5.03 10.84
C LEU A 50 -16.40 -5.38 9.84
N LEU A 51 -15.55 -6.38 10.14
CA LEU A 51 -14.41 -6.73 9.29
C LEU A 51 -14.48 -8.18 8.82
N ASN A 52 -14.17 -8.34 7.53
CA ASN A 52 -13.98 -9.65 6.91
C ASN A 52 -12.59 -9.67 6.23
N PHE A 53 -11.79 -10.71 6.51
CA PHE A 53 -10.46 -10.89 5.91
C PHE A 53 -10.52 -12.02 4.90
N GLU A 54 -9.99 -11.77 3.69
CA GLU A 54 -10.07 -12.70 2.59
C GLU A 54 -8.76 -12.76 1.81
N TYR A 55 -8.37 -13.97 1.42
CA TYR A 55 -7.31 -14.12 0.41
C TYR A 55 -7.78 -13.53 -0.92
N GLY A 56 -6.96 -12.66 -1.53
CA GLY A 56 -7.30 -12.01 -2.79
C GLY A 56 -6.10 -11.38 -3.47
N ASP A 57 -6.07 -11.55 -4.80
CA ASP A 57 -5.15 -10.86 -5.68
C ASP A 57 -5.86 -9.65 -6.30
N PHE A 58 -5.30 -8.47 -6.15
CA PHE A 58 -5.89 -7.24 -6.67
C PHE A 58 -5.83 -7.13 -8.21
N HIS A 59 -5.10 -8.02 -8.90
CA HIS A 59 -5.19 -8.12 -10.36
C HIS A 59 -6.47 -8.81 -10.84
N GLN A 60 -7.15 -9.56 -9.96
CA GLN A 60 -8.39 -10.26 -10.29
C GLN A 60 -9.31 -10.31 -9.07
N LEU A 61 -10.11 -9.26 -8.90
CA LEU A 61 -11.02 -9.17 -7.77
C LEU A 61 -12.28 -10.03 -8.01
N LYS A 62 -12.61 -10.88 -7.05
CA LYS A 62 -13.75 -11.81 -7.11
C LYS A 62 -15.12 -11.14 -6.92
N TYR A 63 -15.15 -9.84 -6.71
CA TYR A 63 -16.38 -9.10 -6.43
C TYR A 63 -17.10 -8.68 -7.72
N ALA A 64 -18.43 -8.56 -7.65
CA ALA A 64 -19.23 -8.03 -8.73
C ALA A 64 -18.95 -6.53 -8.98
N ASP A 65 -19.30 -6.05 -10.15
CA ASP A 65 -19.22 -4.63 -10.49
C ASP A 65 -20.08 -3.80 -9.51
N GLY A 66 -19.54 -2.66 -9.06
CA GLY A 66 -20.27 -1.75 -8.19
C GLY A 66 -20.53 -2.29 -6.76
N SER A 67 -19.65 -3.12 -6.21
CA SER A 67 -19.83 -3.75 -4.90
C SER A 67 -19.45 -2.87 -3.72
N PHE A 68 -18.63 -1.83 -3.91
CA PHE A 68 -18.02 -1.04 -2.84
C PHE A 68 -18.19 0.47 -3.05
N ASP A 69 -18.43 1.17 -1.94
CA ASP A 69 -18.49 2.63 -1.88
C ASP A 69 -17.08 3.25 -1.94
N ILE A 70 -16.13 2.59 -1.27
CA ILE A 70 -14.74 3.05 -1.17
C ILE A 70 -13.78 1.86 -1.38
N ILE A 71 -12.73 2.10 -2.15
CA ILE A 71 -11.52 1.25 -2.15
C ILE A 71 -10.41 2.01 -1.46
N TRP A 72 -9.75 1.32 -0.53
CA TRP A 72 -8.60 1.80 0.21
C TRP A 72 -7.38 0.93 -0.07
N SER A 73 -6.20 1.55 -0.21
CA SER A 73 -4.94 0.81 -0.31
C SER A 73 -3.78 1.66 0.19
N GLN A 74 -2.86 1.07 0.95
CA GLN A 74 -1.67 1.77 1.45
C GLN A 74 -0.42 0.98 1.12
N GLU A 75 0.48 1.60 0.33
CA GLU A 75 1.79 1.06 -0.08
C GLU A 75 1.71 -0.41 -0.53
N ALA A 76 0.65 -0.77 -1.27
CA ALA A 76 0.43 -2.14 -1.74
C ALA A 76 0.54 -2.27 -3.26
N PHE A 77 0.12 -1.28 -4.03
CA PHE A 77 0.12 -1.38 -5.50
C PHE A 77 1.53 -1.47 -6.08
N LEU A 78 2.55 -0.97 -5.38
CA LEU A 78 3.94 -1.16 -5.76
C LEU A 78 4.34 -2.65 -5.95
N HIS A 79 3.65 -3.56 -5.28
CA HIS A 79 3.89 -5.01 -5.41
C HIS A 79 3.21 -5.63 -6.62
N GLY A 80 2.30 -4.93 -7.29
CA GLY A 80 1.60 -5.42 -8.46
C GLY A 80 2.43 -5.31 -9.74
N ALA A 81 2.37 -6.33 -10.59
CA ALA A 81 3.07 -6.34 -11.87
C ALA A 81 2.37 -5.48 -12.93
N ASP A 82 1.03 -5.44 -12.91
CA ASP A 82 0.21 -4.65 -13.86
C ASP A 82 -0.70 -3.69 -13.10
N LYS A 83 -0.18 -2.50 -12.84
CA LYS A 83 -0.92 -1.45 -12.12
C LYS A 83 -2.12 -0.92 -12.90
N ALA A 84 -2.06 -0.95 -14.24
CA ALA A 84 -3.20 -0.53 -15.06
C ALA A 84 -4.37 -1.52 -14.90
N LEU A 85 -4.09 -2.81 -14.85
CA LEU A 85 -5.10 -3.84 -14.57
C LEU A 85 -5.66 -3.67 -13.15
N ILE A 86 -4.80 -3.45 -12.13
CA ILE A 86 -5.24 -3.22 -10.75
C ILE A 86 -6.22 -2.04 -10.68
N LEU A 87 -5.85 -0.90 -11.27
CA LEU A 87 -6.71 0.30 -11.30
C LEU A 87 -8.02 0.06 -12.07
N SER A 88 -7.98 -0.76 -13.13
CA SER A 88 -9.18 -1.17 -13.89
C SER A 88 -10.11 -2.02 -13.03
N GLU A 89 -9.59 -2.97 -12.25
CA GLU A 89 -10.36 -3.77 -11.31
C GLU A 89 -10.95 -2.89 -10.19
N CYS A 90 -10.18 -1.93 -9.67
CA CYS A 90 -10.71 -0.94 -8.73
C CYS A 90 -11.89 -0.17 -9.33
N LEU A 91 -11.75 0.32 -10.57
CA LEU A 91 -12.84 1.03 -11.25
C LEU A 91 -14.07 0.14 -11.40
N ARG A 92 -13.89 -1.14 -11.77
CA ARG A 92 -14.97 -2.09 -11.98
C ARG A 92 -15.79 -2.31 -10.71
N VAL A 93 -15.13 -2.61 -9.60
CA VAL A 93 -15.82 -3.00 -8.34
C VAL A 93 -16.33 -1.81 -7.53
N LEU A 94 -15.91 -0.58 -7.82
CA LEU A 94 -16.51 0.64 -7.25
C LEU A 94 -17.91 0.85 -7.79
N GLU A 95 -18.84 1.27 -6.94
CA GLU A 95 -20.14 1.77 -7.36
C GLU A 95 -20.01 3.08 -8.16
N PRO A 96 -20.97 3.44 -9.00
CA PRO A 96 -21.02 4.77 -9.61
C PRO A 96 -20.97 5.87 -8.54
N GLY A 97 -20.01 6.79 -8.66
CA GLY A 97 -19.73 7.81 -7.64
C GLY A 97 -18.82 7.34 -6.50
N GLY A 98 -18.46 6.06 -6.44
CA GLY A 98 -17.55 5.52 -5.43
C GLY A 98 -16.14 6.07 -5.55
N THR A 99 -15.37 5.96 -4.48
CA THR A 99 -14.05 6.62 -4.34
C THR A 99 -12.92 5.61 -4.16
N LEU A 100 -11.86 5.75 -4.95
CA LEU A 100 -10.57 5.11 -4.75
C LEU A 100 -9.66 6.05 -3.97
N VAL A 101 -9.14 5.59 -2.83
CA VAL A 101 -8.13 6.29 -2.04
C VAL A 101 -6.93 5.37 -1.88
N PHE A 102 -5.78 5.79 -2.30
CA PHE A 102 -4.56 5.01 -2.05
C PHE A 102 -3.33 5.89 -1.87
N THR A 103 -2.35 5.34 -1.17
CA THR A 103 -0.99 5.86 -1.12
C THR A 103 -0.05 4.82 -1.71
N ASP A 104 1.03 5.29 -2.32
CA ASP A 104 2.07 4.37 -2.81
C ASP A 104 3.44 5.01 -2.79
N ILE A 105 4.47 4.16 -2.63
CA ILE A 105 5.86 4.56 -2.79
C ILE A 105 6.20 4.57 -4.27
N LEU A 106 6.85 5.63 -4.69
CA LEU A 106 7.13 5.93 -6.09
C LEU A 106 8.63 5.86 -6.38
N VAL A 107 8.99 5.58 -7.62
CA VAL A 107 10.35 5.79 -8.11
C VAL A 107 10.32 6.85 -9.19
N ARG A 108 11.03 7.95 -8.94
CA ARG A 108 11.01 9.14 -9.80
C ARG A 108 11.58 8.87 -11.18
N ALA A 109 10.97 9.47 -12.19
CA ALA A 109 11.49 9.46 -13.56
C ALA A 109 12.95 9.94 -13.59
N GLY A 110 13.79 9.28 -14.40
CA GLY A 110 15.21 9.60 -14.49
C GLY A 110 16.10 8.98 -13.41
N THR A 111 15.54 8.24 -12.44
CA THR A 111 16.34 7.44 -11.50
C THR A 111 17.17 6.40 -12.26
N PRO A 112 18.51 6.35 -12.08
CA PRO A 112 19.38 5.38 -12.75
C PRO A 112 18.96 3.94 -12.48
N GLN A 113 19.13 3.05 -13.47
CA GLN A 113 18.69 1.66 -13.38
C GLN A 113 19.27 0.92 -12.17
N ALA A 114 20.57 1.10 -11.88
CA ALA A 114 21.20 0.47 -10.73
C ALA A 114 20.57 0.88 -9.38
N ASP A 115 20.10 2.13 -9.27
CA ASP A 115 19.39 2.59 -8.08
C ASP A 115 17.96 2.02 -8.05
N ARG A 116 17.27 1.97 -9.21
CA ARG A 116 15.96 1.32 -9.31
C ARG A 116 16.01 -0.13 -8.85
N ASP A 117 16.99 -0.88 -9.33
CA ASP A 117 17.15 -2.30 -8.98
C ASP A 117 17.31 -2.48 -7.45
N ARG A 118 18.11 -1.63 -6.80
CA ARG A 118 18.27 -1.65 -5.33
C ARG A 118 17.01 -1.23 -4.59
N ILE A 119 16.29 -0.23 -5.10
CA ILE A 119 15.02 0.22 -4.50
C ILE A 119 13.99 -0.91 -4.59
N TYR A 120 13.85 -1.53 -5.75
CA TYR A 120 12.89 -2.61 -6.02
C TYR A 120 13.21 -3.87 -5.20
N ASP A 121 14.50 -4.23 -5.12
CA ASP A 121 14.92 -5.44 -4.40
C ASP A 121 14.53 -5.40 -2.92
N ARG A 122 14.64 -4.25 -2.27
CA ARG A 122 14.29 -4.11 -0.84
C ARG A 122 12.83 -4.45 -0.57
N VAL A 123 11.91 -4.03 -1.43
CA VAL A 123 10.46 -4.23 -1.27
C VAL A 123 9.92 -5.35 -2.15
N LYS A 124 10.82 -6.03 -2.88
CA LYS A 124 10.45 -7.09 -3.84
C LYS A 124 9.39 -6.65 -4.84
N SER A 125 9.47 -5.38 -5.27
CA SER A 125 8.58 -4.83 -6.28
C SER A 125 9.02 -5.27 -7.68
N PRO A 126 8.11 -5.68 -8.56
CA PRO A 126 8.43 -5.95 -9.95
C PRO A 126 8.64 -4.67 -10.76
N ASP A 127 7.96 -3.60 -10.37
CA ASP A 127 8.00 -2.29 -11.01
C ASP A 127 7.39 -1.24 -10.07
N MET A 128 7.91 -0.01 -10.11
CA MET A 128 7.38 1.10 -9.32
C MET A 128 7.17 2.31 -10.23
N TRP A 129 5.96 2.84 -10.20
CA TRP A 129 5.57 3.99 -11.00
C TRP A 129 5.95 5.31 -10.33
N ASP A 130 6.04 6.36 -11.15
CA ASP A 130 6.09 7.74 -10.68
C ASP A 130 4.66 8.33 -10.60
N LEU A 131 4.52 9.49 -10.00
CA LEU A 131 3.26 10.19 -9.81
C LEU A 131 2.53 10.48 -11.15
N PRO A 132 3.21 10.95 -12.23
CA PRO A 132 2.55 11.14 -13.52
C PRO A 132 1.99 9.85 -14.13
N ASP A 133 2.64 8.70 -13.90
CA ASP A 133 2.19 7.41 -14.44
C ASP A 133 0.83 7.03 -13.85
N TYR A 134 0.68 7.14 -12.51
CA TYR A 134 -0.60 6.92 -11.84
C TYR A 134 -1.67 7.92 -12.31
N GLN A 135 -1.34 9.20 -12.38
CA GLN A 135 -2.27 10.23 -12.82
C GLN A 135 -2.78 9.98 -14.25
N GLN A 136 -1.87 9.60 -15.16
CA GLN A 136 -2.21 9.28 -16.54
C GLN A 136 -3.10 8.03 -16.62
N ALA A 137 -2.76 6.97 -15.89
CA ALA A 137 -3.52 5.73 -15.88
C ALA A 137 -4.95 5.94 -15.33
N LEU A 138 -5.09 6.64 -14.20
CA LEU A 138 -6.37 6.99 -13.61
C LEU A 138 -7.25 7.77 -14.60
N THR A 139 -6.67 8.80 -15.25
CA THR A 139 -7.38 9.63 -16.22
C THR A 139 -7.80 8.81 -17.44
N LYS A 140 -6.90 7.96 -17.97
CA LYS A 140 -7.17 7.09 -19.13
C LYS A 140 -8.29 6.09 -18.86
N LEU A 141 -8.38 5.57 -17.63
CA LEU A 141 -9.45 4.67 -17.22
C LEU A 141 -10.79 5.38 -17.00
N GLY A 142 -10.81 6.70 -16.95
CA GLY A 142 -12.02 7.49 -16.77
C GLY A 142 -12.30 7.89 -15.31
N PHE A 143 -11.38 7.68 -14.39
CA PHE A 143 -11.51 8.26 -13.06
C PHE A 143 -11.45 9.78 -13.10
N LYS A 144 -12.28 10.43 -12.27
CA LYS A 144 -12.14 11.85 -11.95
C LYS A 144 -11.12 11.99 -10.82
N VAL A 145 -9.90 12.39 -11.15
CA VAL A 145 -8.85 12.63 -10.17
C VAL A 145 -9.20 13.88 -9.36
N GLY A 146 -9.49 13.71 -8.08
CA GLY A 146 -9.92 14.79 -7.19
C GLY A 146 -8.77 15.41 -6.40
N ARG A 147 -7.97 14.59 -5.73
CA ARG A 147 -6.85 15.02 -4.88
C ARG A 147 -5.63 14.19 -5.19
N LEU A 148 -4.51 14.87 -5.30
CA LEU A 148 -3.21 14.25 -5.48
C LEU A 148 -2.22 15.04 -4.63
N GLU A 149 -1.57 14.37 -3.69
CA GLU A 149 -0.60 15.00 -2.80
C GLU A 149 0.74 14.28 -2.88
N ASP A 150 1.77 15.05 -3.11
CA ASP A 150 3.16 14.57 -3.09
C ASP A 150 3.70 14.69 -1.66
N TRP A 151 3.96 13.55 -1.02
CA TRP A 151 4.50 13.44 0.33
C TRP A 151 5.96 12.98 0.33
N SER A 152 6.66 13.11 -0.79
CA SER A 152 8.01 12.60 -0.97
C SER A 152 9.01 13.15 0.05
N GLU A 153 8.80 14.36 0.55
CA GLU A 153 9.64 14.97 1.60
C GLU A 153 9.65 14.17 2.92
N HIS A 154 8.63 13.34 3.15
CA HIS A 154 8.52 12.54 4.37
C HIS A 154 9.22 11.18 4.28
N VAL A 155 9.56 10.69 3.08
CA VAL A 155 10.12 9.35 2.88
C VAL A 155 11.42 9.14 3.65
N ALA A 156 12.38 10.06 3.49
CA ALA A 156 13.67 9.94 4.18
C ALA A 156 13.52 9.91 5.70
N ARG A 157 12.62 10.75 6.24
CA ARG A 157 12.33 10.79 7.68
C ARG A 157 11.69 9.48 8.16
N SER A 158 10.70 8.96 7.44
CA SER A 158 9.98 7.74 7.80
C SER A 158 10.90 6.53 7.81
N TYR A 159 11.66 6.32 6.74
CA TYR A 159 12.58 5.20 6.65
C TYR A 159 13.81 5.35 7.53
N GLY A 160 14.24 6.58 7.79
CA GLY A 160 15.27 6.90 8.81
C GLY A 160 14.82 6.49 10.21
N TRP A 161 13.58 6.80 10.58
CA TRP A 161 13.00 6.36 11.85
C TRP A 161 12.94 4.82 11.95
N VAL A 162 12.51 4.13 10.90
CA VAL A 162 12.47 2.66 10.86
C VAL A 162 13.89 2.08 11.06
N ARG A 163 14.90 2.64 10.37
CA ARG A 163 16.30 2.22 10.52
C ARG A 163 16.77 2.39 11.97
N ASP A 164 16.47 3.52 12.57
CA ASP A 164 16.86 3.81 13.95
C ASP A 164 16.17 2.85 14.94
N GLN A 165 14.89 2.47 14.69
CA GLN A 165 14.21 1.44 15.47
C GLN A 165 14.86 0.07 15.34
N VAL A 166 15.33 -0.33 14.16
CA VAL A 166 16.08 -1.58 13.96
C VAL A 166 17.37 -1.55 14.77
N LEU A 167 18.12 -0.45 14.73
CA LEU A 167 19.36 -0.28 15.48
C LEU A 167 19.13 -0.30 17.01
N GLN A 168 18.12 0.41 17.50
CA GLN A 168 17.78 0.47 18.93
C GLN A 168 17.34 -0.89 19.47
N ASN A 169 16.64 -1.68 18.67
CA ASN A 169 16.13 -3.00 19.05
C ASN A 169 17.03 -4.16 18.60
N ARG A 170 18.27 -3.88 18.15
CA ARG A 170 19.17 -4.88 17.56
C ARG A 170 19.32 -6.13 18.44
N THR A 171 19.53 -5.97 19.74
CA THR A 171 19.70 -7.09 20.67
C THR A 171 18.50 -8.02 20.72
N GLU A 172 17.29 -7.48 20.65
CA GLU A 172 16.06 -8.29 20.65
C GLU A 172 15.85 -8.95 19.28
N LEU A 173 16.16 -8.23 18.19
CA LEU A 173 16.05 -8.77 16.83
C LEU A 173 17.01 -9.94 16.59
N LEU A 174 18.23 -9.90 17.14
CA LEU A 174 19.21 -10.99 17.04
C LEU A 174 18.78 -12.27 17.77
N LYS A 175 17.73 -12.24 18.60
CA LYS A 175 17.10 -13.46 19.15
C LYS A 175 16.15 -14.13 18.16
N LEU A 176 15.72 -13.41 17.13
CA LEU A 176 14.70 -13.84 16.16
C LEU A 176 15.27 -14.13 14.78
N VAL A 177 16.30 -13.40 14.38
CA VAL A 177 16.94 -13.50 13.06
C VAL A 177 18.48 -13.39 13.20
N ASP A 178 19.21 -13.82 12.18
CA ASP A 178 20.67 -13.74 12.15
C ASP A 178 21.18 -12.28 11.97
N GLU A 179 22.45 -12.08 12.28
CA GLU A 179 23.12 -10.79 12.20
C GLU A 179 23.17 -10.25 10.76
N THR A 180 23.38 -11.11 9.77
CA THR A 180 23.42 -10.74 8.35
C THR A 180 22.08 -10.13 7.92
N THR A 181 20.98 -10.68 8.39
CA THR A 181 19.63 -10.17 8.11
C THR A 181 19.41 -8.79 8.74
N VAL A 182 19.86 -8.58 9.99
CA VAL A 182 19.72 -7.27 10.65
C VAL A 182 20.57 -6.22 9.94
N ASP A 183 21.84 -6.52 9.66
CA ASP A 183 22.77 -5.59 9.00
C ASP A 183 22.32 -5.27 7.58
N GLY A 184 21.91 -6.28 6.81
CA GLY A 184 21.35 -6.08 5.47
C GLY A 184 20.10 -5.20 5.47
N THR A 185 19.26 -5.32 6.50
CA THR A 185 18.10 -4.44 6.69
C THR A 185 18.50 -2.99 6.97
N VAL A 186 19.48 -2.78 7.86
CA VAL A 186 20.00 -1.44 8.18
C VAL A 186 20.61 -0.78 6.95
N ASP A 187 21.41 -1.52 6.17
CA ASP A 187 22.07 -1.03 4.97
C ASP A 187 21.03 -0.66 3.88
N ALA A 188 20.02 -1.52 3.67
CA ALA A 188 18.96 -1.26 2.71
C ALA A 188 18.12 -0.03 3.09
N LEU A 189 17.80 0.14 4.37
CA LEU A 189 17.11 1.32 4.90
C LEU A 189 17.98 2.58 4.77
N GLY A 190 19.28 2.49 5.04
CA GLY A 190 20.23 3.58 4.83
C GLY A 190 20.25 4.06 3.38
N PHE A 191 20.34 3.12 2.44
CA PHE A 191 20.29 3.44 1.02
C PHE A 191 18.96 4.10 0.62
N TRP A 192 17.83 3.64 1.16
CA TRP A 192 16.52 4.25 0.88
C TRP A 192 16.43 5.69 1.39
N VAL A 193 16.99 5.98 2.56
CA VAL A 193 17.09 7.36 3.09
C VAL A 193 17.92 8.24 2.17
N GLU A 194 19.08 7.75 1.70
CA GLU A 194 19.93 8.48 0.77
C GLU A 194 19.23 8.70 -0.58
N ALA A 195 18.59 7.67 -1.13
CA ALA A 195 17.87 7.75 -2.40
C ALA A 195 16.67 8.72 -2.31
N ALA A 196 15.96 8.74 -1.18
CA ALA A 196 14.86 9.68 -0.94
C ALA A 196 15.39 11.13 -0.84
N ASN A 197 16.47 11.38 -0.09
CA ASN A 197 17.11 12.69 -0.01
C ASN A 197 17.65 13.17 -1.37
N ALA A 198 18.03 12.24 -2.24
CA ALA A 198 18.45 12.53 -3.61
C ALA A 198 17.27 12.68 -4.59
N GLY A 199 16.02 12.64 -4.12
CA GLY A 199 14.83 12.78 -4.93
C GLY A 199 14.54 11.60 -5.88
N LYS A 200 15.07 10.41 -5.60
CA LYS A 200 14.88 9.19 -6.39
C LYS A 200 13.65 8.38 -5.99
N ILE A 201 13.27 8.46 -4.72
CA ILE A 201 12.08 7.81 -4.15
C ILE A 201 11.06 8.88 -3.81
N GLY A 202 9.82 8.64 -4.18
CA GLY A 202 8.69 9.48 -3.82
C GLY A 202 7.66 8.73 -2.99
N TRP A 203 6.68 9.47 -2.52
CA TRP A 203 5.48 8.96 -1.86
C TRP A 203 4.33 9.89 -2.18
N ALA A 204 3.18 9.34 -2.55
CA ALA A 204 2.03 10.18 -2.86
C ALA A 204 0.71 9.56 -2.41
N MET A 205 -0.27 10.43 -2.18
CA MET A 205 -1.65 10.07 -1.95
C MET A 205 -2.48 10.45 -3.18
N PHE A 206 -3.40 9.56 -3.53
CA PHE A 206 -4.32 9.70 -4.64
C PHE A 206 -5.76 9.52 -4.15
N VAL A 207 -6.63 10.45 -4.52
CA VAL A 207 -8.08 10.32 -4.34
C VAL A 207 -8.72 10.50 -5.71
N ALA A 208 -9.38 9.47 -6.18
CA ALA A 208 -10.02 9.46 -7.48
C ALA A 208 -11.44 8.90 -7.38
N GLN A 209 -12.38 9.45 -8.13
CA GLN A 209 -13.78 9.07 -8.08
C GLN A 209 -14.19 8.40 -9.39
N LYS A 210 -14.92 7.28 -9.28
CA LYS A 210 -15.63 6.70 -10.43
C LYS A 210 -16.78 7.64 -10.81
N PRO A 211 -16.93 8.02 -12.08
CA PRO A 211 -18.07 8.82 -12.53
C PRO A 211 -19.41 8.20 -12.12
N SER A 212 -20.39 9.05 -11.82
CA SER A 212 -21.74 8.60 -11.43
C SER A 212 -22.57 8.11 -12.61
N VAL A 213 -22.18 8.47 -13.84
CA VAL A 213 -22.78 8.03 -15.11
C VAL A 213 -21.68 8.05 -16.17
#